data_70aa9f50d990b39324b581c89a492e3c
#
_entry.id   70aa9f50d990b39324b581c89a492e3c
#
_cell.length_a   1.000
_cell.length_b   1.000
_cell.length_c   1.000
_cell.angle_alpha   90.00
_cell.angle_beta   90.00
_cell.angle_gamma   90.00
#
_symmetry.space_group_name_H-M   'P 1'
#
loop_
_entity.id
_entity.type
_entity.pdbx_description
1 polymer ?
#
loop_
_entity_poly.entity_id
_entity_poly.type
_entity_poly.pdbx_seq_one_letter_code
_entity_poly.pdbx_strand_id
1 'polypeptide(L)'
;RERVAKLLDQGSFVELDALVSAGEDGAGVVTGYGTVQDRPVYLFAQDFTVHGGAMGRMQAQKILKILDLAQKTGAPVVAMCDSNGVRLDEGAAAMNAYAEVFAKMTRLSGVCPMVALVLGPCAGGAALISQIADVSIQAEKVGELMVYGPQVMSSVSGETLTGESLGGAKAMAAQGGVALTAASEDEAISLAVQVLD
;
A
#
# COMPACT_ATOMS: atom_id res chain seq x y z
N ARG A 1 11.25 3.94 5.18
CA ARG A 1 12.50 3.51 4.49
C ARG A 1 13.05 2.19 5.02
N GLU A 2 12.91 1.88 6.31
CA GLU A 2 13.38 0.59 6.88
C GLU A 2 12.72 -0.62 6.21
N ARG A 3 11.38 -0.59 6.02
CA ARG A 3 10.63 -1.63 5.29
C ARG A 3 11.16 -1.85 3.86
N VAL A 4 11.50 -0.75 3.19
CA VAL A 4 12.08 -0.81 1.82
C VAL A 4 13.46 -1.47 1.83
N ALA A 5 14.30 -1.13 2.81
CA ALA A 5 15.62 -1.73 2.94
C ALA A 5 15.60 -3.22 3.30
N LYS A 6 14.52 -3.72 3.92
CA LYS A 6 14.30 -5.14 4.19
C LYS A 6 13.82 -5.93 2.97
N LEU A 7 13.11 -5.27 2.06
CA LEU A 7 12.60 -5.90 0.84
C LEU A 7 13.68 -6.04 -0.23
N LEU A 8 14.47 -4.99 -0.43
CA LEU A 8 15.39 -4.88 -1.55
C LEU A 8 16.79 -5.42 -1.23
N ASP A 9 17.49 -5.85 -2.25
CA ASP A 9 18.91 -6.21 -2.17
C ASP A 9 19.72 -5.02 -1.64
N GLN A 10 20.74 -5.32 -0.84
CA GLN A 10 21.54 -4.30 -0.18
C GLN A 10 22.17 -3.33 -1.18
N GLY A 11 21.90 -2.04 -1.02
CA GLY A 11 22.47 -0.97 -1.86
C GLY A 11 21.82 -0.80 -3.23
N SER A 12 20.78 -1.58 -3.57
CA SER A 12 20.08 -1.48 -4.85
C SER A 12 19.04 -0.35 -4.93
N PHE A 13 18.59 0.15 -3.79
CA PHE A 13 17.49 1.12 -3.74
C PHE A 13 17.86 2.48 -4.35
N VAL A 14 17.07 2.91 -5.32
CA VAL A 14 17.10 4.25 -5.90
C VAL A 14 15.76 4.93 -5.63
N GLU A 15 15.77 5.90 -4.71
CA GLU A 15 14.56 6.69 -4.39
C GLU A 15 14.26 7.68 -5.51
N LEU A 16 13.02 7.71 -5.98
CA LEU A 16 12.52 8.67 -6.96
C LEU A 16 11.66 9.72 -6.28
N ASP A 17 11.78 10.97 -6.77
CA ASP A 17 11.01 12.09 -6.28
C ASP A 17 11.15 12.34 -4.75
N ALA A 18 12.33 12.09 -4.21
CA ALA A 18 12.62 12.25 -2.78
C ALA A 18 12.35 13.67 -2.25
N LEU A 19 12.48 14.69 -3.10
CA LEU A 19 12.26 16.09 -2.76
C LEU A 19 10.85 16.61 -3.08
N VAL A 20 9.99 15.75 -3.65
CA VAL A 20 8.60 16.13 -3.92
C VAL A 20 7.82 16.13 -2.62
N SER A 21 7.18 17.24 -2.31
CA SER A 21 6.51 17.50 -1.05
C SER A 21 5.12 18.09 -1.27
N ALA A 22 4.22 17.85 -0.33
CA ALA A 22 2.89 18.48 -0.24
C ALA A 22 2.85 19.41 0.98
N GLY A 23 3.67 20.46 0.97
CA GLY A 23 3.89 21.34 2.11
C GLY A 23 5.16 20.98 2.89
N GLU A 24 5.21 21.30 4.18
CA GLU A 24 6.40 21.11 5.03
C GLU A 24 6.68 19.64 5.37
N ASP A 25 5.66 18.80 5.41
CA ASP A 25 5.73 17.43 5.94
C ASP A 25 6.06 16.35 4.89
N GLY A 26 6.22 16.72 3.62
CA GLY A 26 6.46 15.76 2.54
C GLY A 26 5.18 15.17 1.93
N ALA A 27 5.34 14.24 0.98
CA ALA A 27 4.22 13.66 0.24
C ALA A 27 3.58 12.42 0.92
N GLY A 28 4.13 11.94 2.02
CA GLY A 28 3.62 10.76 2.75
C GLY A 28 3.82 9.43 2.03
N VAL A 29 4.75 9.36 1.09
CA VAL A 29 5.13 8.12 0.40
C VAL A 29 6.57 8.13 -0.05
N VAL A 30 7.26 7.03 0.14
CA VAL A 30 8.57 6.73 -0.45
C VAL A 30 8.34 5.95 -1.73
N THR A 31 8.93 6.39 -2.83
CA THR A 31 8.78 5.76 -4.15
C THR A 31 10.15 5.53 -4.77
N GLY A 32 10.32 4.43 -5.49
CA GLY A 32 11.58 4.12 -6.12
C GLY A 32 11.61 2.75 -6.76
N TYR A 33 12.81 2.30 -7.06
CA TYR A 33 13.07 0.98 -7.59
C TYR A 33 14.36 0.40 -6.98
N GLY A 34 14.52 -0.89 -7.11
CA GLY A 34 15.71 -1.62 -6.72
C GLY A 34 15.64 -3.02 -7.28
N THR A 35 16.38 -3.94 -6.67
CA THR A 35 16.33 -5.36 -7.03
C THR A 35 15.87 -6.21 -5.85
N VAL A 36 15.23 -7.32 -6.16
CA VAL A 36 14.93 -8.44 -5.26
C VAL A 36 15.53 -9.67 -5.92
N GLN A 37 16.54 -10.29 -5.31
CA GLN A 37 17.28 -11.42 -5.90
C GLN A 37 17.78 -11.08 -7.31
N ASP A 38 18.43 -9.92 -7.47
CA ASP A 38 18.96 -9.38 -8.72
C ASP A 38 17.91 -9.04 -9.80
N ARG A 39 16.60 -9.16 -9.52
CA ARG A 39 15.52 -8.80 -10.45
C ARG A 39 14.98 -7.42 -10.16
N PRO A 40 14.73 -6.58 -11.18
CA PRO A 40 14.22 -5.22 -11.00
C PRO A 40 12.80 -5.24 -10.46
N VAL A 41 12.55 -4.39 -9.46
CA VAL A 41 11.25 -4.19 -8.82
C VAL A 41 11.03 -2.69 -8.63
N TYR A 42 9.82 -2.23 -8.93
CA TYR A 42 9.33 -0.91 -8.52
C TYR A 42 8.56 -1.00 -7.23
N LEU A 43 8.58 0.05 -6.42
CA LEU A 43 7.84 0.07 -5.18
C LEU A 43 7.32 1.46 -4.81
N PHE A 44 6.27 1.46 -4.02
CA PHE A 44 5.89 2.59 -3.21
C PHE A 44 5.57 2.12 -1.78
N ALA A 45 5.98 2.90 -0.80
CA ALA A 45 5.76 2.63 0.62
C ALA A 45 5.12 3.85 1.27
N GLN A 46 3.89 3.71 1.75
CA GLN A 46 3.20 4.79 2.45
C GLN A 46 3.85 5.04 3.81
N ASP A 47 3.93 6.31 4.18
CA ASP A 47 4.54 6.76 5.42
C ASP A 47 3.44 7.26 6.38
N PHE A 48 3.10 6.42 7.34
CA PHE A 48 2.05 6.72 8.32
C PHE A 48 2.39 7.93 9.20
N THR A 49 3.67 8.29 9.34
CA THR A 49 4.09 9.44 10.14
C THR A 49 3.67 10.77 9.51
N VAL A 50 3.38 10.77 8.20
CA VAL A 50 2.92 11.94 7.46
C VAL A 50 1.41 11.83 7.23
N HIS A 51 0.63 12.62 7.95
CA HIS A 51 -0.85 12.64 7.88
C HIS A 51 -1.53 11.26 7.98
N GLY A 52 -0.95 10.34 8.77
CA GLY A 52 -1.45 8.97 8.86
C GLY A 52 -1.40 8.19 7.54
N GLY A 53 -0.43 8.49 6.68
CA GLY A 53 -0.30 7.88 5.36
C GLY A 53 -1.41 8.26 4.37
N ALA A 54 -2.29 9.20 4.73
CA ALA A 54 -3.45 9.57 3.92
C ALA A 54 -3.03 10.10 2.54
N MET A 55 -3.68 9.57 1.48
CA MET A 55 -3.34 9.92 0.11
C MET A 55 -3.95 11.25 -0.31
N GLY A 56 -3.09 12.17 -0.72
CA GLY A 56 -3.41 13.39 -1.45
C GLY A 56 -2.82 13.37 -2.86
N ARG A 57 -2.98 14.49 -3.59
CA ARG A 57 -2.51 14.63 -4.98
C ARG A 57 -1.03 14.30 -5.16
N MET A 58 -0.16 14.83 -4.31
CA MET A 58 1.28 14.66 -4.48
C MET A 58 1.72 13.21 -4.24
N GLN A 59 1.13 12.54 -3.25
CA GLN A 59 1.35 11.12 -3.02
C GLN A 59 0.93 10.30 -4.26
N ALA A 60 -0.27 10.54 -4.78
CA ALA A 60 -0.78 9.86 -5.96
C ALA A 60 0.09 10.09 -7.20
N GLN A 61 0.57 11.31 -7.43
CA GLN A 61 1.48 11.61 -8.57
C GLN A 61 2.77 10.81 -8.51
N LYS A 62 3.36 10.66 -7.31
CA LYS A 62 4.55 9.82 -7.11
C LYS A 62 4.23 8.34 -7.40
N ILE A 63 3.10 7.84 -6.91
CA ILE A 63 2.66 6.45 -7.15
C ILE A 63 2.41 6.23 -8.66
N LEU A 64 1.69 7.13 -9.32
CA LEU A 64 1.40 7.04 -10.75
C LEU A 64 2.68 6.98 -11.60
N LYS A 65 3.71 7.75 -11.23
CA LYS A 65 5.01 7.71 -11.91
C LYS A 65 5.66 6.32 -11.77
N ILE A 66 5.62 5.71 -10.60
CA ILE A 66 6.12 4.33 -10.40
C ILE A 66 5.35 3.33 -11.28
N LEU A 67 4.03 3.43 -11.29
CA LEU A 67 3.18 2.56 -12.12
C LEU A 67 3.44 2.76 -13.61
N ASP A 68 3.72 3.99 -14.06
CA ASP A 68 4.11 4.28 -15.45
C ASP A 68 5.46 3.66 -15.83
N LEU A 69 6.43 3.71 -14.92
CA LEU A 69 7.74 3.09 -15.14
C LEU A 69 7.64 1.57 -15.17
N ALA A 70 6.89 0.97 -14.25
CA ALA A 70 6.62 -0.47 -14.24
C ALA A 70 5.96 -0.93 -15.54
N GLN A 71 4.96 -0.18 -16.04
CA GLN A 71 4.31 -0.49 -17.31
C GLN A 71 5.28 -0.52 -18.50
N LYS A 72 6.26 0.40 -18.52
CA LYS A 72 7.25 0.49 -19.60
C LYS A 72 8.25 -0.65 -19.60
N THR A 73 8.56 -1.19 -18.43
CA THR A 73 9.60 -2.21 -18.25
C THR A 73 9.03 -3.62 -18.09
N GLY A 74 7.76 -3.76 -17.71
CA GLY A 74 7.14 -5.03 -17.35
C GLY A 74 7.56 -5.55 -15.97
N ALA A 75 8.35 -4.78 -15.21
CA ALA A 75 8.83 -5.19 -13.89
C ALA A 75 7.70 -5.14 -12.84
N PRO A 76 7.74 -6.03 -11.82
CA PRO A 76 6.74 -6.07 -10.77
C PRO A 76 6.71 -4.80 -9.92
N VAL A 77 5.55 -4.56 -9.29
CA VAL A 77 5.33 -3.46 -8.35
C VAL A 77 5.01 -4.00 -6.98
N VAL A 78 5.69 -3.50 -5.96
CA VAL A 78 5.36 -3.77 -4.55
C VAL A 78 4.74 -2.53 -3.93
N ALA A 79 3.52 -2.67 -3.41
CA ALA A 79 2.78 -1.65 -2.67
C ALA A 79 2.87 -1.94 -1.17
N MET A 80 3.59 -1.14 -0.40
CA MET A 80 3.58 -1.21 1.06
C MET A 80 2.51 -0.25 1.59
N CYS A 81 1.38 -0.82 2.00
CA CYS A 81 0.18 -0.07 2.38
C CYS A 81 0.15 0.17 3.89
N ASP A 82 0.04 1.45 4.27
CA ASP A 82 -0.06 1.92 5.64
C ASP A 82 -0.73 3.32 5.62
N SER A 83 -2.08 3.38 5.60
CA SER A 83 -2.80 4.61 5.31
C SER A 83 -4.21 4.65 5.90
N ASN A 84 -4.56 5.74 6.52
CA ASN A 84 -5.91 6.03 6.98
C ASN A 84 -6.91 6.41 5.86
N GLY A 85 -6.48 6.34 4.59
CA GLY A 85 -7.35 6.59 3.45
C GLY A 85 -7.09 7.93 2.76
N VAL A 86 -8.15 8.69 2.50
CA VAL A 86 -8.09 9.95 1.76
C VAL A 86 -7.65 11.12 2.62
N ARG A 87 -6.82 12.02 2.09
CA ARG A 87 -6.47 13.28 2.74
C ARG A 87 -7.67 14.24 2.65
N LEU A 88 -8.38 14.42 3.77
CA LEU A 88 -9.64 15.15 3.82
C LEU A 88 -9.52 16.64 3.54
N ASP A 89 -8.41 17.26 3.90
CA ASP A 89 -8.11 18.69 3.66
C ASP A 89 -7.96 19.03 2.17
N GLU A 90 -7.61 18.06 1.33
CA GLU A 90 -7.57 18.23 -0.12
C GLU A 90 -8.93 17.99 -0.81
N GLY A 91 -9.94 17.54 -0.09
CA GLY A 91 -11.32 17.37 -0.57
C GLY A 91 -11.43 16.49 -1.82
N ALA A 92 -12.17 16.96 -2.82
CA ALA A 92 -12.41 16.22 -4.06
C ALA A 92 -11.13 15.92 -4.85
N ALA A 93 -10.08 16.72 -4.69
CA ALA A 93 -8.80 16.49 -5.38
C ALA A 93 -8.12 15.20 -4.91
N ALA A 94 -8.18 14.89 -3.61
CA ALA A 94 -7.66 13.64 -3.07
C ALA A 94 -8.49 12.42 -3.51
N MET A 95 -9.81 12.56 -3.63
CA MET A 95 -10.66 11.48 -4.16
C MET A 95 -10.34 11.19 -5.64
N ASN A 96 -10.15 12.24 -6.44
CA ASN A 96 -9.72 12.09 -7.83
C ASN A 96 -8.35 11.42 -7.93
N ALA A 97 -7.45 11.74 -7.03
CA ALA A 97 -6.13 11.12 -6.95
C ALA A 97 -6.21 9.59 -6.75
N TYR A 98 -7.10 9.10 -5.88
CA TYR A 98 -7.37 7.66 -5.76
C TYR A 98 -7.92 7.07 -7.04
N ALA A 99 -8.89 7.74 -7.69
CA ALA A 99 -9.48 7.27 -8.95
C ALA A 99 -8.41 7.10 -10.04
N GLU A 100 -7.47 8.03 -10.16
CA GLU A 100 -6.36 7.95 -11.11
C GLU A 100 -5.43 6.76 -10.80
N VAL A 101 -5.10 6.52 -9.54
CA VAL A 101 -4.28 5.38 -9.11
C VAL A 101 -4.99 4.07 -9.42
N PHE A 102 -6.28 3.94 -9.07
CA PHE A 102 -7.08 2.73 -9.37
C PHE A 102 -7.18 2.47 -10.87
N ALA A 103 -7.48 3.49 -11.66
CA ALA A 103 -7.55 3.37 -13.12
C ALA A 103 -6.20 2.90 -13.71
N LYS A 104 -5.08 3.38 -13.14
CA LYS A 104 -3.76 2.96 -13.58
C LYS A 104 -3.46 1.52 -13.18
N MET A 105 -3.69 1.14 -11.93
CA MET A 105 -3.48 -0.22 -11.43
C MET A 105 -4.34 -1.23 -12.21
N THR A 106 -5.60 -0.91 -12.47
CA THR A 106 -6.50 -1.77 -13.28
C THR A 106 -5.96 -2.01 -14.68
N ARG A 107 -5.34 -0.99 -15.32
CA ARG A 107 -4.70 -1.15 -16.64
C ARG A 107 -3.41 -1.96 -16.60
N LEU A 108 -2.77 -2.05 -15.43
CA LEU A 108 -1.55 -2.84 -15.23
C LEU A 108 -1.84 -4.30 -14.89
N SER A 109 -3.05 -4.62 -14.46
CA SER A 109 -3.46 -6.00 -14.19
C SER A 109 -3.24 -6.88 -15.41
N GLY A 110 -2.51 -7.99 -15.23
CA GLY A 110 -2.09 -8.87 -16.31
C GLY A 110 -0.94 -8.35 -17.19
N VAL A 111 -0.40 -7.16 -16.90
CA VAL A 111 0.76 -6.57 -17.60
C VAL A 111 2.01 -6.60 -16.73
N CYS A 112 1.89 -6.16 -15.49
CA CYS A 112 2.96 -6.21 -14.49
C CYS A 112 2.44 -6.89 -13.24
N PRO A 113 3.17 -7.83 -12.63
CA PRO A 113 2.79 -8.39 -11.33
C PRO A 113 2.73 -7.31 -10.26
N MET A 114 1.66 -7.32 -9.45
CA MET A 114 1.48 -6.38 -8.34
C MET A 114 1.32 -7.13 -7.03
N VAL A 115 2.19 -6.87 -6.06
CA VAL A 115 2.15 -7.44 -4.71
C VAL A 115 1.87 -6.33 -3.71
N ALA A 116 0.82 -6.48 -2.91
CA ALA A 116 0.48 -5.55 -1.85
C ALA A 116 0.80 -6.14 -0.47
N LEU A 117 1.51 -5.35 0.34
CA LEU A 117 1.82 -5.65 1.74
C LEU A 117 0.99 -4.72 2.63
N VAL A 118 0.09 -5.29 3.43
CA VAL A 118 -0.71 -4.54 4.43
C VAL A 118 0.06 -4.57 5.75
N LEU A 119 0.79 -3.48 6.02
CA LEU A 119 1.74 -3.36 7.13
C LEU A 119 1.31 -2.36 8.20
N GLY A 120 0.08 -1.90 8.14
CA GLY A 120 -0.54 -0.98 9.07
C GLY A 120 -2.02 -0.83 8.74
N PRO A 121 -2.70 0.18 9.29
CA PRO A 121 -4.06 0.51 8.89
C PRO A 121 -4.15 0.75 7.38
N CYS A 122 -5.16 0.15 6.75
CA CYS A 122 -5.50 0.35 5.35
C CYS A 122 -7.00 0.61 5.26
N ALA A 123 -7.37 1.88 5.34
CA ALA A 123 -8.77 2.28 5.40
C ALA A 123 -9.25 2.94 4.09
N GLY A 124 -10.52 2.80 3.78
CA GLY A 124 -11.16 3.44 2.63
C GLY A 124 -10.49 3.07 1.31
N GLY A 125 -10.07 4.07 0.54
CA GLY A 125 -9.38 3.87 -0.74
C GLY A 125 -8.08 3.10 -0.63
N ALA A 126 -7.36 3.19 0.49
CA ALA A 126 -6.13 2.43 0.70
C ALA A 126 -6.38 0.92 0.72
N ALA A 127 -7.52 0.48 1.26
CA ALA A 127 -7.92 -0.92 1.24
C ALA A 127 -8.07 -1.45 -0.19
N LEU A 128 -8.61 -0.63 -1.11
CA LEU A 128 -8.80 -1.02 -2.50
C LEU A 128 -7.49 -1.21 -3.26
N ILE A 129 -6.42 -0.49 -2.90
CA ILE A 129 -5.09 -0.68 -3.48
C ILE A 129 -4.64 -2.13 -3.30
N SER A 130 -4.77 -2.67 -2.08
CA SER A 130 -4.39 -4.06 -1.80
C SER A 130 -5.30 -5.07 -2.48
N GLN A 131 -6.56 -4.72 -2.76
CA GLN A 131 -7.53 -5.62 -3.41
C GLN A 131 -7.40 -5.63 -4.95
N ILE A 132 -6.81 -4.59 -5.54
CA ILE A 132 -6.53 -4.53 -7.00
C ILE A 132 -5.22 -5.25 -7.31
N ALA A 133 -4.31 -5.40 -6.35
CA ALA A 133 -3.07 -6.15 -6.53
C ALA A 133 -3.33 -7.64 -6.79
N ASP A 134 -2.43 -8.30 -7.52
CA ASP A 134 -2.55 -9.72 -7.85
C ASP A 134 -2.37 -10.61 -6.62
N VAL A 135 -1.51 -10.22 -5.68
CA VAL A 135 -1.29 -10.90 -4.41
C VAL A 135 -1.29 -9.88 -3.28
N SER A 136 -2.10 -10.12 -2.26
CA SER A 136 -2.13 -9.33 -1.02
C SER A 136 -1.65 -10.16 0.16
N ILE A 137 -0.72 -9.59 0.94
CA ILE A 137 -0.12 -10.20 2.13
C ILE A 137 -0.37 -9.29 3.31
N GLN A 138 -1.00 -9.77 4.35
CA GLN A 138 -1.32 -8.97 5.54
C GLN A 138 -0.56 -9.44 6.76
N ALA A 139 0.15 -8.50 7.42
CA ALA A 139 0.83 -8.77 8.68
C ALA A 139 -0.18 -8.80 9.84
N GLU A 140 -0.16 -9.86 10.66
CA GLU A 140 -0.96 -9.95 11.89
C GLU A 140 -0.61 -8.83 12.87
N LYS A 141 -1.56 -8.44 13.72
CA LYS A 141 -1.45 -7.46 14.81
C LYS A 141 -1.26 -6.00 14.38
N VAL A 142 -0.73 -5.74 13.21
CA VAL A 142 -0.47 -4.38 12.72
C VAL A 142 -1.27 -4.05 11.46
N GLY A 143 -1.43 -5.00 10.55
CA GLY A 143 -2.19 -4.83 9.32
C GLY A 143 -3.70 -4.89 9.59
N GLU A 144 -4.41 -3.85 9.18
CA GLU A 144 -5.88 -3.78 9.25
C GLU A 144 -6.42 -3.34 7.89
N LEU A 145 -7.31 -4.12 7.30
CA LEU A 145 -7.87 -3.86 5.98
C LEU A 145 -9.37 -3.62 6.09
N MET A 146 -9.83 -2.38 5.89
CA MET A 146 -11.23 -2.02 6.08
C MET A 146 -11.65 -0.86 5.16
N VAL A 147 -12.87 -0.91 4.65
CA VAL A 147 -13.43 0.21 3.87
C VAL A 147 -13.91 1.34 4.79
N TYR A 148 -14.56 0.99 5.88
CA TYR A 148 -15.00 1.94 6.91
C TYR A 148 -14.33 1.63 8.22
N GLY A 149 -13.85 2.66 8.92
CA GLY A 149 -13.20 2.53 10.22
C GLY A 149 -14.16 2.05 11.32
N PRO A 150 -13.62 1.52 12.43
CA PRO A 150 -14.42 0.90 13.49
C PRO A 150 -15.44 1.86 14.14
N GLN A 151 -15.12 3.16 14.23
CA GLN A 151 -16.08 4.15 14.78
C GLN A 151 -17.33 4.28 13.92
N VAL A 152 -17.18 4.34 12.60
CA VAL A 152 -18.30 4.42 11.66
C VAL A 152 -19.12 3.12 11.72
N MET A 153 -18.47 1.98 11.66
CA MET A 153 -19.15 0.69 11.70
C MET A 153 -19.86 0.46 13.03
N SER A 154 -19.23 0.80 14.16
CA SER A 154 -19.86 0.71 15.48
C SER A 154 -21.09 1.60 15.60
N SER A 155 -21.09 2.80 15.02
CA SER A 155 -22.24 3.70 15.04
C SER A 155 -23.42 3.19 14.23
N VAL A 156 -23.16 2.41 13.18
CA VAL A 156 -24.21 1.83 12.32
C VAL A 156 -24.74 0.52 12.87
N SER A 157 -23.87 -0.35 13.37
CA SER A 157 -24.24 -1.69 13.87
C SER A 157 -24.78 -1.68 15.31
N GLY A 158 -24.42 -0.66 16.10
CA GLY A 158 -24.67 -0.62 17.53
C GLY A 158 -23.74 -1.51 18.36
N GLU A 159 -22.74 -2.16 17.75
CA GLU A 159 -21.75 -3.00 18.40
C GLU A 159 -20.43 -2.24 18.60
N THR A 160 -19.66 -2.62 19.61
CA THR A 160 -18.30 -2.10 19.80
C THR A 160 -17.35 -2.90 18.91
N LEU A 161 -16.89 -2.30 17.83
CA LEU A 161 -15.98 -2.92 16.87
C LEU A 161 -14.57 -2.33 16.99
N THR A 162 -13.56 -3.15 16.69
CA THR A 162 -12.15 -2.75 16.64
C THR A 162 -11.62 -2.95 15.22
N GLY A 163 -10.48 -2.32 14.88
CA GLY A 163 -9.82 -2.55 13.60
C GLY A 163 -9.48 -4.02 13.39
N GLU A 164 -8.96 -4.68 14.43
CA GLU A 164 -8.66 -6.12 14.40
C GLU A 164 -9.90 -6.98 14.13
N SER A 165 -11.06 -6.66 14.75
CA SER A 165 -12.29 -7.43 14.55
C SER A 165 -12.90 -7.23 13.15
N LEU A 166 -12.70 -6.06 12.56
CA LEU A 166 -13.22 -5.72 11.22
C LEU A 166 -12.30 -6.18 10.09
N GLY A 167 -11.02 -5.85 10.20
CA GLY A 167 -10.05 -5.94 9.12
C GLY A 167 -8.74 -6.59 9.53
N GLY A 168 -8.64 -7.23 10.70
CA GLY A 168 -7.45 -7.96 11.11
C GLY A 168 -7.16 -9.16 10.21
N ALA A 169 -5.91 -9.61 10.15
CA ALA A 169 -5.46 -10.63 9.20
C ALA A 169 -6.28 -11.93 9.23
N LYS A 170 -6.69 -12.39 10.43
CA LYS A 170 -7.52 -13.60 10.57
C LYS A 170 -8.93 -13.40 10.01
N ALA A 171 -9.54 -12.23 10.26
CA ALA A 171 -10.86 -11.92 9.75
C ALA A 171 -10.84 -11.83 8.21
N MET A 172 -9.82 -11.18 7.66
CA MET A 172 -9.66 -11.03 6.22
C MET A 172 -9.34 -12.35 5.52
N ALA A 173 -8.51 -13.20 6.10
CA ALA A 173 -8.22 -14.52 5.57
C ALA A 173 -9.48 -15.41 5.53
N ALA A 174 -10.29 -15.38 6.58
CA ALA A 174 -11.55 -16.14 6.67
C ALA A 174 -12.58 -15.71 5.61
N GLN A 175 -12.53 -14.45 5.17
CA GLN A 175 -13.43 -13.89 4.14
C GLN A 175 -12.84 -13.94 2.72
N GLY A 176 -11.59 -14.43 2.56
CA GLY A 176 -10.90 -14.40 1.27
C GLY A 176 -10.46 -13.00 0.85
N GLY A 177 -10.37 -12.06 1.79
CA GLY A 177 -9.97 -10.67 1.54
C GLY A 177 -8.46 -10.46 1.39
N VAL A 178 -7.64 -11.46 1.74
CA VAL A 178 -6.19 -11.46 1.51
C VAL A 178 -5.73 -12.83 1.05
N ALA A 179 -4.69 -12.85 0.21
CA ALA A 179 -4.15 -14.09 -0.32
C ALA A 179 -3.30 -14.84 0.72
N LEU A 180 -2.51 -14.10 1.49
CA LEU A 180 -1.60 -14.64 2.51
C LEU A 180 -1.66 -13.80 3.79
N THR A 181 -1.41 -14.47 4.92
CA THR A 181 -1.18 -13.80 6.21
C THR A 181 0.22 -14.10 6.72
N ALA A 182 0.79 -13.19 7.47
CA ALA A 182 2.12 -13.31 8.07
C ALA A 182 2.06 -12.95 9.55
N ALA A 183 2.79 -13.65 10.40
CA ALA A 183 2.79 -13.39 11.85
C ALA A 183 3.48 -12.07 12.25
N SER A 184 4.26 -11.46 11.33
CA SER A 184 4.97 -10.20 11.53
C SER A 184 5.19 -9.44 10.22
N GLU A 185 5.59 -8.16 10.31
CA GLU A 185 6.03 -7.38 9.15
C GLU A 185 7.20 -8.03 8.41
N ASP A 186 8.18 -8.55 9.15
CA ASP A 186 9.38 -9.17 8.54
C ASP A 186 9.02 -10.44 7.77
N GLU A 187 8.09 -11.23 8.29
CA GLU A 187 7.58 -12.40 7.57
C GLU A 187 6.77 -11.99 6.33
N ALA A 188 5.94 -10.94 6.43
CA ALA A 188 5.20 -10.44 5.27
C ALA A 188 6.14 -9.98 4.14
N ILE A 189 7.23 -9.30 4.47
CA ILE A 189 8.24 -8.89 3.52
C ILE A 189 8.97 -10.13 2.94
N SER A 190 9.30 -11.11 3.76
CA SER A 190 9.92 -12.36 3.30
C SER A 190 9.01 -13.15 2.35
N LEU A 191 7.70 -13.19 2.62
CA LEU A 191 6.72 -13.81 1.72
C LEU A 191 6.61 -13.03 0.40
N ALA A 192 6.70 -11.70 0.42
CA ALA A 192 6.72 -10.92 -0.82
C ALA A 192 7.94 -11.24 -1.67
N VAL A 193 9.12 -11.42 -1.07
CA VAL A 193 10.33 -11.86 -1.79
C VAL A 193 10.10 -13.22 -2.46
N GLN A 194 9.47 -14.18 -1.76
CA GLN A 194 9.16 -15.50 -2.32
C GLN A 194 8.14 -15.45 -3.46
N VAL A 195 7.14 -14.55 -3.38
CA VAL A 195 6.14 -14.36 -4.43
C VAL A 195 6.76 -13.73 -5.69
N LEU A 196 7.80 -12.91 -5.51
CA LEU A 196 8.51 -12.22 -6.60
C LEU A 196 9.55 -13.12 -7.28
N ASP A 197 9.95 -14.23 -6.66
CA ASP A 197 10.90 -15.23 -7.20
C ASP A 197 10.26 -16.09 -8.29
#